data_ccf99ee439c5bc534478c924c00cf459
#
_entry.id   ccf99ee439c5bc534478c924c00cf459
#
_cell.length_a   1.000
_cell.length_b   1.000
_cell.length_c   1.000
_cell.angle_alpha   90.00
_cell.angle_beta   90.00
_cell.angle_gamma   90.00
#
_symmetry.space_group_name_H-M   'P 1'
#
loop_
_entity.id
_entity.type
_entity.pdbx_description
1 polymer ?
#
loop_
_entity_poly.entity_id
_entity_poly.type
_entity_poly.pdbx_seq_one_letter_code
_entity_poly.pdbx_strand_id
1 'polypeptide(L)'
;MSGHSKWSTIKHKKGAADARRGKLFSKLSRAIMVAAKEGGSDPASNLALQNAIDKARSYSMPKDNIERAIAKGTGEGTDGSSFEVVVYEGYGPEGVAVLVEALTDNRNRTASDVRHLFTKFGGNLGATGAVAWQFERRGVVLVPADGVDEDELVLAAADAGADDVERDGSTFVVSSAPEELSRVREALESAGLELESAGLSMVPKTTVAIADESTAKAVVRLVEGLEDNDDVQDVYANFDIPEVVLEAVAS
;
A
#
# COMPACT_ATOMS: atom_id res chain seq x y z
N MET A 1 -12.30 -1.85 -10.69
CA MET A 1 -11.25 -2.00 -9.69
C MET A 1 -9.99 -1.22 -10.02
N SER A 2 -9.23 -0.85 -9.02
CA SER A 2 -8.02 -0.03 -9.20
C SER A 2 -6.90 -0.89 -9.79
N GLY A 3 -6.35 -0.49 -10.93
CA GLY A 3 -5.16 -1.11 -11.54
C GLY A 3 -3.93 -1.10 -10.62
N HIS A 4 -3.99 -0.33 -9.53
CA HIS A 4 -2.96 -0.31 -8.50
C HIS A 4 -2.90 -1.66 -7.73
N SER A 5 -4.04 -2.31 -7.46
CA SER A 5 -4.06 -3.64 -6.83
C SER A 5 -3.44 -4.68 -7.77
N LYS A 6 -3.79 -4.64 -9.07
CA LYS A 6 -3.17 -5.50 -10.12
C LYS A 6 -1.67 -5.29 -10.20
N TRP A 7 -1.23 -4.03 -10.22
CA TRP A 7 0.18 -3.67 -10.27
C TRP A 7 0.94 -4.19 -9.05
N SER A 8 0.37 -4.03 -7.86
CA SER A 8 0.96 -4.55 -6.61
C SER A 8 1.17 -6.07 -6.68
N THR A 9 0.17 -6.82 -7.14
CA THR A 9 0.25 -8.28 -7.31
C THR A 9 1.33 -8.69 -8.32
N ILE A 10 1.40 -8.03 -9.49
CA ILE A 10 2.42 -8.31 -10.52
C ILE A 10 3.83 -8.02 -9.99
N LYS A 11 3.99 -6.92 -9.26
CA LYS A 11 5.27 -6.53 -8.65
C LYS A 11 5.74 -7.54 -7.60
N HIS A 12 4.83 -8.07 -6.78
CA HIS A 12 5.16 -9.12 -5.80
C HIS A 12 5.67 -10.40 -6.47
N LYS A 13 5.10 -10.79 -7.60
CA LYS A 13 5.53 -11.98 -8.37
C LYS A 13 6.94 -11.84 -8.99
N LYS A 14 7.40 -10.61 -9.26
CA LYS A 14 8.71 -10.33 -9.91
C LYS A 14 9.94 -10.39 -8.98
N GLY A 15 9.81 -10.76 -7.73
CA GLY A 15 10.93 -11.05 -6.81
C GLY A 15 11.89 -9.87 -6.64
N ALA A 16 11.82 -9.21 -5.50
CA ALA A 16 12.74 -8.13 -5.17
C ALA A 16 14.17 -8.66 -5.01
N ALA A 17 15.12 -8.10 -5.76
CA ALA A 17 16.53 -8.22 -5.45
C ALA A 17 16.82 -7.74 -4.02
N ASP A 18 17.84 -8.31 -3.36
CA ASP A 18 18.18 -8.05 -1.94
C ASP A 18 18.28 -6.56 -1.57
N ALA A 19 18.69 -5.69 -2.51
CA ALA A 19 18.74 -4.24 -2.31
C ALA A 19 17.35 -3.60 -2.13
N ARG A 20 16.33 -4.06 -2.88
CA ARG A 20 14.94 -3.60 -2.74
C ARG A 20 14.36 -4.07 -1.41
N ARG A 21 14.70 -5.29 -0.97
CA ARG A 21 14.28 -5.83 0.32
C ARG A 21 14.85 -5.03 1.49
N GLY A 22 16.12 -4.59 1.41
CA GLY A 22 16.73 -3.72 2.40
C GLY A 22 16.03 -2.36 2.53
N LYS A 23 15.68 -1.71 1.41
CA LYS A 23 14.91 -0.47 1.39
C LYS A 23 13.52 -0.65 1.99
N LEU A 24 12.82 -1.71 1.61
CA LEU A 24 11.50 -2.03 2.15
C LEU A 24 11.55 -2.22 3.67
N PHE A 25 12.51 -2.99 4.18
CA PHE A 25 12.66 -3.18 5.62
C PHE A 25 13.01 -1.89 6.36
N SER A 26 13.75 -0.98 5.74
CA SER A 26 14.03 0.34 6.31
C SER A 26 12.76 1.19 6.43
N LYS A 27 11.88 1.17 5.42
CA LYS A 27 10.59 1.85 5.45
C LYS A 27 9.66 1.27 6.53
N LEU A 28 9.52 -0.06 6.56
CA LEU A 28 8.70 -0.75 7.56
C LEU A 28 9.21 -0.48 8.99
N SER A 29 10.53 -0.51 9.22
CA SER A 29 11.13 -0.17 10.51
C SER A 29 10.79 1.27 10.92
N ARG A 30 10.82 2.21 9.98
CA ARG A 30 10.52 3.62 10.23
C ARG A 30 9.05 3.81 10.62
N ALA A 31 8.13 3.15 9.92
CA ALA A 31 6.70 3.17 10.25
C ALA A 31 6.43 2.62 11.67
N ILE A 32 7.08 1.50 12.03
CA ILE A 32 6.99 0.91 13.37
C ILE A 32 7.53 1.87 14.43
N MET A 33 8.70 2.50 14.20
CA MET A 33 9.29 3.45 15.14
C MET A 33 8.37 4.64 15.42
N VAL A 34 7.74 5.21 14.38
CA VAL A 34 6.84 6.35 14.53
C VAL A 34 5.58 5.95 15.28
N ALA A 35 4.96 4.84 14.89
CA ALA A 35 3.77 4.34 15.57
C ALA A 35 4.03 4.05 17.07
N ALA A 36 5.18 3.45 17.40
CA ALA A 36 5.59 3.22 18.79
C ALA A 36 5.87 4.51 19.56
N LYS A 37 6.46 5.52 18.90
CA LYS A 37 6.73 6.83 19.50
C LYS A 37 5.44 7.59 19.85
N GLU A 38 4.45 7.54 18.98
CA GLU A 38 3.19 8.28 19.13
C GLU A 38 2.19 7.62 20.09
N GLY A 39 2.08 6.29 20.02
CA GLY A 39 1.05 5.53 20.74
C GLY A 39 1.57 4.54 21.79
N GLY A 40 2.88 4.46 22.01
CA GLY A 40 3.49 3.52 22.97
C GLY A 40 3.85 2.16 22.34
N SER A 41 4.60 1.35 23.11
CA SER A 41 5.20 0.09 22.66
C SER A 41 4.27 -1.12 22.66
N ASP A 42 3.08 -1.00 23.24
CA ASP A 42 2.14 -2.11 23.35
C ASP A 42 1.17 -2.15 22.14
N PRO A 43 1.31 -3.15 21.24
CA PRO A 43 0.42 -3.26 20.08
C PRO A 43 -1.07 -3.46 20.45
N ALA A 44 -1.37 -4.03 21.62
CA ALA A 44 -2.76 -4.25 22.04
C ALA A 44 -3.49 -2.93 22.33
N SER A 45 -2.75 -1.90 22.72
CA SER A 45 -3.29 -0.55 23.01
C SER A 45 -2.99 0.47 21.92
N ASN A 46 -2.16 0.12 20.92
CA ASN A 46 -1.72 0.99 19.84
C ASN A 46 -2.03 0.37 18.47
N LEU A 47 -3.21 0.69 17.93
CA LEU A 47 -3.68 0.15 16.66
C LEU A 47 -2.74 0.51 15.47
N ALA A 48 -2.15 1.71 15.48
CA ALA A 48 -1.20 2.12 14.44
C ALA A 48 0.07 1.23 14.47
N LEU A 49 0.55 0.90 15.66
CA LEU A 49 1.68 -0.01 15.84
C LEU A 49 1.31 -1.44 15.43
N GLN A 50 0.13 -1.93 15.81
CA GLN A 50 -0.34 -3.25 15.41
C GLN A 50 -0.39 -3.37 13.88
N ASN A 51 -0.98 -2.40 13.19
CA ASN A 51 -1.05 -2.38 11.72
C ASN A 51 0.34 -2.34 11.06
N ALA A 52 1.26 -1.54 11.61
CA ALA A 52 2.63 -1.46 11.10
C ALA A 52 3.40 -2.79 11.29
N ILE A 53 3.18 -3.49 12.42
CA ILE A 53 3.75 -4.81 12.68
C ILE A 53 3.18 -5.85 11.72
N ASP A 54 1.86 -5.88 11.52
CA ASP A 54 1.19 -6.83 10.64
C ASP A 54 1.65 -6.63 9.18
N LYS A 55 1.77 -5.39 8.73
CA LYS A 55 2.37 -5.05 7.43
C LYS A 55 3.82 -5.53 7.34
N ALA A 56 4.63 -5.36 8.37
CA ALA A 56 6.02 -5.85 8.39
C ALA A 56 6.11 -7.38 8.34
N ARG A 57 5.20 -8.08 9.02
CA ARG A 57 5.10 -9.55 9.01
C ARG A 57 4.68 -10.09 7.65
N SER A 58 3.73 -9.44 6.96
CA SER A 58 3.30 -9.85 5.61
C SER A 58 4.46 -9.80 4.61
N TYR A 59 5.42 -8.89 4.81
CA TYR A 59 6.68 -8.84 4.04
C TYR A 59 7.80 -9.73 4.60
N SER A 60 7.49 -10.65 5.51
CA SER A 60 8.45 -11.58 6.14
C SER A 60 9.62 -10.87 6.84
N MET A 61 9.34 -9.71 7.47
CA MET A 61 10.35 -9.01 8.28
C MET A 61 10.68 -9.82 9.53
N PRO A 62 11.98 -10.08 9.83
CA PRO A 62 12.36 -10.82 11.03
C PRO A 62 11.87 -10.15 12.32
N LYS A 63 11.41 -10.96 13.28
CA LYS A 63 10.90 -10.52 14.57
C LYS A 63 11.87 -9.58 15.30
N ASP A 64 13.17 -9.90 15.30
CA ASP A 64 14.21 -9.07 15.93
C ASP A 64 14.31 -7.67 15.33
N ASN A 65 13.99 -7.50 14.03
CA ASN A 65 13.97 -6.19 13.39
C ASN A 65 12.75 -5.38 13.83
N ILE A 66 11.61 -6.03 14.00
CA ILE A 66 10.37 -5.42 14.51
C ILE A 66 10.60 -4.95 15.95
N GLU A 67 11.11 -5.82 16.82
CA GLU A 67 11.37 -5.49 18.23
C GLU A 67 12.38 -4.34 18.37
N ARG A 68 13.46 -4.34 17.57
CA ARG A 68 14.43 -3.23 17.54
C ARG A 68 13.80 -1.92 17.07
N ALA A 69 12.87 -1.96 16.11
CA ALA A 69 12.19 -0.77 15.66
C ALA A 69 11.25 -0.21 16.73
N ILE A 70 10.52 -1.06 17.45
CA ILE A 70 9.69 -0.65 18.60
C ILE A 70 10.55 0.01 19.69
N ALA A 71 11.62 -0.65 20.12
CA ALA A 71 12.53 -0.15 21.15
C ALA A 71 13.14 1.23 20.78
N LYS A 72 13.53 1.41 19.51
CA LYS A 72 14.00 2.71 19.02
C LYS A 72 12.90 3.77 19.06
N GLY A 73 11.66 3.43 18.74
CA GLY A 73 10.53 4.35 18.76
C GLY A 73 10.22 4.85 20.18
N THR A 74 10.38 4.00 21.19
CA THR A 74 10.06 4.32 22.59
C THR A 74 11.19 4.98 23.37
N GLY A 75 12.31 5.34 22.72
CA GLY A 75 13.35 6.17 23.31
C GLY A 75 14.59 5.43 23.79
N GLU A 76 14.72 4.14 23.55
CA GLU A 76 15.97 3.39 23.83
C GLU A 76 17.09 3.70 22.80
N GLY A 77 16.81 4.60 21.82
CA GLY A 77 17.75 5.06 20.81
C GLY A 77 17.90 6.59 20.80
N THR A 78 19.14 7.06 20.73
CA THR A 78 19.55 8.46 20.80
C THR A 78 19.31 9.30 19.54
N ASP A 79 18.61 8.80 18.54
CA ASP A 79 18.34 9.53 17.31
C ASP A 79 17.12 10.44 17.45
N GLY A 80 17.39 11.73 17.68
CA GLY A 80 16.40 12.80 17.79
C GLY A 80 15.69 13.17 16.48
N SER A 81 15.69 12.32 15.46
CA SER A 81 14.97 12.57 14.22
C SER A 81 13.45 12.51 14.47
N SER A 82 12.81 13.67 14.31
CA SER A 82 11.36 13.78 14.37
C SER A 82 10.81 13.51 12.97
N PHE A 83 10.32 12.29 12.72
CA PHE A 83 9.58 11.98 11.50
C PHE A 83 8.17 12.55 11.59
N GLU A 84 7.67 13.05 10.47
CA GLU A 84 6.27 13.47 10.30
C GLU A 84 5.65 12.74 9.12
N VAL A 85 4.36 12.43 9.24
CA VAL A 85 3.56 11.89 8.13
C VAL A 85 3.13 13.05 7.25
N VAL A 86 3.40 12.96 5.96
CA VAL A 86 3.02 13.98 4.97
C VAL A 86 2.33 13.28 3.81
N VAL A 87 1.19 13.84 3.39
CA VAL A 87 0.47 13.37 2.21
C VAL A 87 0.71 14.33 1.06
N TYR A 88 1.13 13.79 -0.08
CA TYR A 88 1.25 14.53 -1.34
C TYR A 88 0.19 14.03 -2.31
N GLU A 89 -0.35 14.96 -3.08
CA GLU A 89 -1.44 14.76 -4.01
C GLU A 89 -1.06 15.27 -5.38
N GLY A 90 -1.38 14.54 -6.44
CA GLY A 90 -1.04 14.96 -7.78
C GLY A 90 -1.77 14.18 -8.86
N TYR A 91 -1.52 14.59 -10.08
CA TYR A 91 -2.04 13.94 -11.26
C TYR A 91 -0.88 13.40 -12.11
N GLY A 92 -0.96 12.15 -12.48
CA GLY A 92 -0.12 11.50 -13.48
C GLY A 92 -0.65 11.74 -14.91
N PRO A 93 -0.06 11.07 -15.90
CA PRO A 93 -0.55 11.09 -17.29
C PRO A 93 -2.05 10.74 -17.36
N GLU A 94 -2.75 11.31 -18.36
CA GLU A 94 -4.19 11.15 -18.60
C GLU A 94 -5.08 11.52 -17.38
N GLY A 95 -4.56 12.33 -16.45
CA GLY A 95 -5.31 12.76 -15.27
C GLY A 95 -5.47 11.66 -14.20
N VAL A 96 -4.64 10.63 -14.21
CA VAL A 96 -4.60 9.64 -13.14
C VAL A 96 -4.34 10.33 -11.81
N ALA A 97 -5.27 10.20 -10.87
CA ALA A 97 -5.09 10.70 -9.52
C ALA A 97 -4.06 9.83 -8.76
N VAL A 98 -3.10 10.47 -8.12
CA VAL A 98 -2.05 9.80 -7.34
C VAL A 98 -1.97 10.43 -5.96
N LEU A 99 -2.13 9.59 -4.93
CA LEU A 99 -1.99 9.92 -3.53
C LEU A 99 -0.73 9.27 -2.99
N VAL A 100 0.15 10.03 -2.34
CA VAL A 100 1.45 9.56 -1.84
C VAL A 100 1.52 9.81 -0.36
N GLU A 101 1.63 8.77 0.43
CA GLU A 101 1.91 8.86 1.86
C GLU A 101 3.41 8.76 2.11
N ALA A 102 3.98 9.76 2.75
CA ALA A 102 5.40 9.82 3.06
C ALA A 102 5.63 9.98 4.56
N LEU A 103 6.72 9.41 5.04
CA LEU A 103 7.21 9.55 6.39
C LEU A 103 8.62 10.12 6.34
N THR A 104 8.77 11.38 6.69
CA THR A 104 10.00 12.14 6.47
C THR A 104 10.46 12.92 7.68
N ASP A 105 11.77 13.08 7.81
CA ASP A 105 12.44 14.01 8.72
C ASP A 105 12.75 15.37 8.04
N ASN A 106 12.50 15.49 6.72
CA ASN A 106 12.73 16.72 5.95
C ASN A 106 11.69 16.92 4.85
N ARG A 107 10.59 17.58 5.22
CA ARG A 107 9.45 17.86 4.34
C ARG A 107 9.83 18.57 3.04
N ASN A 108 10.80 19.49 3.08
CA ASN A 108 11.19 20.24 1.88
C ASN A 108 11.94 19.37 0.88
N ARG A 109 12.84 18.50 1.35
CA ARG A 109 13.53 17.52 0.52
C ARG A 109 12.51 16.62 -0.16
N THR A 110 11.65 15.97 0.62
CA THR A 110 10.66 15.02 0.11
C THR A 110 9.69 15.68 -0.87
N ALA A 111 9.21 16.90 -0.57
CA ALA A 111 8.36 17.65 -1.51
C ALA A 111 9.07 17.96 -2.84
N SER A 112 10.36 18.26 -2.81
CA SER A 112 11.16 18.49 -4.02
C SER A 112 11.30 17.21 -4.84
N ASP A 113 11.62 16.09 -4.19
CA ASP A 113 11.81 14.79 -4.83
C ASP A 113 10.51 14.29 -5.45
N VAL A 114 9.40 14.34 -4.71
CA VAL A 114 8.07 13.96 -5.20
C VAL A 114 7.66 14.81 -6.40
N ARG A 115 7.83 16.15 -6.31
CA ARG A 115 7.54 17.06 -7.45
C ARG A 115 8.38 16.72 -8.67
N HIS A 116 9.67 16.44 -8.47
CA HIS A 116 10.56 16.06 -9.56
C HIS A 116 10.08 14.77 -10.25
N LEU A 117 9.66 13.76 -9.48
CA LEU A 117 9.17 12.50 -10.03
C LEU A 117 7.87 12.70 -10.83
N PHE A 118 6.90 13.43 -10.30
CA PHE A 118 5.70 13.79 -11.06
C PHE A 118 6.05 14.45 -12.39
N THR A 119 6.85 15.51 -12.37
CA THR A 119 7.25 16.25 -13.58
C THR A 119 8.01 15.36 -14.57
N LYS A 120 8.93 14.52 -14.08
CA LYS A 120 9.74 13.62 -14.91
C LYS A 120 8.92 12.63 -15.71
N PHE A 121 7.80 12.16 -15.14
CA PHE A 121 6.95 11.15 -15.77
C PHE A 121 5.65 11.71 -16.35
N GLY A 122 5.62 13.00 -16.63
CA GLY A 122 4.51 13.64 -17.37
C GLY A 122 3.29 14.00 -16.53
N GLY A 123 3.45 14.03 -15.20
CA GLY A 123 2.43 14.45 -14.25
C GLY A 123 2.73 15.81 -13.62
N ASN A 124 1.93 16.18 -12.63
CA ASN A 124 2.14 17.38 -11.82
C ASN A 124 1.69 17.17 -10.37
N LEU A 125 2.48 17.70 -9.43
CA LEU A 125 2.10 17.76 -8.02
C LEU A 125 1.01 18.83 -7.85
N GLY A 126 -0.11 18.43 -7.22
CA GLY A 126 -1.23 19.30 -6.91
C GLY A 126 -1.12 19.97 -5.54
N ALA A 127 -2.14 20.75 -5.21
CA ALA A 127 -2.34 21.25 -3.85
C ALA A 127 -2.99 20.17 -2.96
N THR A 128 -2.91 20.33 -1.64
CA THR A 128 -3.63 19.49 -0.69
C THR A 128 -5.14 19.53 -0.98
N GLY A 129 -5.79 18.37 -1.01
CA GLY A 129 -7.20 18.20 -1.36
C GLY A 129 -7.47 18.06 -2.87
N ALA A 130 -6.43 18.04 -3.72
CA ALA A 130 -6.61 17.92 -5.16
C ALA A 130 -7.18 16.58 -5.60
N VAL A 131 -6.76 15.48 -4.96
CA VAL A 131 -7.17 14.11 -5.34
C VAL A 131 -7.67 13.25 -4.18
N ALA A 132 -7.41 13.60 -2.92
CA ALA A 132 -7.74 12.77 -1.76
C ALA A 132 -9.24 12.38 -1.71
N TRP A 133 -10.14 13.25 -2.16
CA TRP A 133 -11.58 13.01 -2.22
C TRP A 133 -11.99 11.87 -3.17
N GLN A 134 -11.12 11.50 -4.11
CA GLN A 134 -11.34 10.40 -5.05
C GLN A 134 -11.04 9.03 -4.42
N PHE A 135 -10.45 9.00 -3.25
CA PHE A 135 -10.09 7.78 -2.54
C PHE A 135 -10.91 7.62 -1.27
N GLU A 136 -11.03 6.37 -0.83
CA GLU A 136 -11.68 6.00 0.43
C GLU A 136 -10.78 4.99 1.16
N ARG A 137 -10.65 5.18 2.47
CA ARG A 137 -9.89 4.24 3.31
C ARG A 137 -10.71 2.99 3.56
N ARG A 138 -10.19 1.83 3.19
CA ARG A 138 -10.83 0.53 3.29
C ARG A 138 -9.92 -0.51 3.91
N GLY A 139 -10.51 -1.53 4.52
CA GLY A 139 -9.85 -2.81 4.74
C GLY A 139 -9.82 -3.59 3.44
N VAL A 140 -8.66 -4.10 3.04
CA VAL A 140 -8.48 -4.89 1.82
C VAL A 140 -7.77 -6.18 2.17
N VAL A 141 -8.34 -7.31 1.75
CA VAL A 141 -7.72 -8.63 1.85
C VAL A 141 -7.58 -9.21 0.44
N LEU A 142 -6.37 -9.65 0.10
CA LEU A 142 -6.08 -10.31 -1.18
C LEU A 142 -6.00 -11.82 -0.96
N VAL A 143 -6.79 -12.56 -1.73
CA VAL A 143 -6.88 -14.03 -1.69
C VAL A 143 -6.50 -14.58 -3.06
N PRO A 144 -5.46 -15.43 -3.20
CA PRO A 144 -5.17 -16.09 -4.47
C PRO A 144 -6.39 -16.88 -4.96
N ALA A 145 -6.76 -16.72 -6.24
CA ALA A 145 -7.95 -17.36 -6.78
C ALA A 145 -7.75 -18.85 -7.13
N ASP A 146 -6.52 -19.34 -7.12
CA ASP A 146 -6.21 -20.73 -7.47
C ASP A 146 -6.74 -21.70 -6.39
N GLY A 147 -7.62 -22.58 -6.77
CA GLY A 147 -8.23 -23.58 -5.88
C GLY A 147 -9.28 -23.02 -4.91
N VAL A 148 -9.67 -21.76 -5.01
CA VAL A 148 -10.68 -21.14 -4.15
C VAL A 148 -12.05 -21.18 -4.82
N ASP A 149 -13.06 -21.67 -4.09
CA ASP A 149 -14.47 -21.58 -4.47
C ASP A 149 -14.97 -20.15 -4.20
N GLU A 150 -15.43 -19.48 -5.26
CA GLU A 150 -15.86 -18.08 -5.18
C GLU A 150 -17.11 -17.91 -4.30
N ASP A 151 -18.05 -18.85 -4.37
CA ASP A 151 -19.31 -18.77 -3.59
C ASP A 151 -19.02 -18.97 -2.09
N GLU A 152 -18.12 -19.89 -1.74
CA GLU A 152 -17.67 -20.10 -0.36
C GLU A 152 -16.91 -18.88 0.18
N LEU A 153 -16.03 -18.28 -0.63
CA LEU A 153 -15.32 -17.06 -0.28
C LEU A 153 -16.27 -15.90 -0.01
N VAL A 154 -17.22 -15.67 -0.95
CA VAL A 154 -18.22 -14.58 -0.82
C VAL A 154 -19.05 -14.75 0.42
N LEU A 155 -19.50 -15.98 0.71
CA LEU A 155 -20.29 -16.26 1.91
C LEU A 155 -19.50 -15.98 3.19
N ALA A 156 -18.28 -16.52 3.28
CA ALA A 156 -17.43 -16.32 4.46
C ALA A 156 -17.08 -14.83 4.68
N ALA A 157 -16.79 -14.10 3.59
CA ALA A 157 -16.48 -12.69 3.65
C ALA A 157 -17.69 -11.85 4.09
N ALA A 158 -18.88 -12.11 3.52
CA ALA A 158 -20.11 -11.38 3.84
C ALA A 158 -20.54 -11.60 5.31
N ASP A 159 -20.49 -12.84 5.81
CA ASP A 159 -20.78 -13.16 7.19
C ASP A 159 -19.82 -12.46 8.18
N ALA A 160 -18.59 -12.20 7.72
CA ALA A 160 -17.59 -11.46 8.49
C ALA A 160 -17.70 -9.93 8.34
N GLY A 161 -18.62 -9.41 7.53
CA GLY A 161 -18.87 -7.98 7.35
C GLY A 161 -18.02 -7.34 6.26
N ALA A 162 -17.57 -8.11 5.25
CA ALA A 162 -17.06 -7.53 4.03
C ALA A 162 -18.18 -6.84 3.25
N ASP A 163 -17.84 -5.72 2.62
CA ASP A 163 -18.77 -4.96 1.78
C ASP A 163 -18.80 -5.47 0.34
N ASP A 164 -17.67 -6.01 -0.14
CA ASP A 164 -17.53 -6.45 -1.53
C ASP A 164 -16.44 -7.52 -1.68
N VAL A 165 -16.65 -8.42 -2.65
CA VAL A 165 -15.69 -9.42 -3.10
C VAL A 165 -15.62 -9.36 -4.61
N GLU A 166 -14.48 -9.01 -5.15
CA GLU A 166 -14.28 -8.80 -6.56
C GLU A 166 -13.12 -9.66 -7.07
N ARG A 167 -13.33 -10.38 -8.19
CA ARG A 167 -12.25 -11.14 -8.81
C ARG A 167 -11.44 -10.26 -9.73
N ASP A 168 -10.13 -10.19 -9.51
CA ASP A 168 -9.17 -9.45 -10.32
C ASP A 168 -8.07 -10.38 -10.84
N GLY A 169 -8.25 -10.88 -12.05
CA GLY A 169 -7.32 -11.83 -12.64
C GLY A 169 -7.17 -13.11 -11.80
N SER A 170 -5.98 -13.33 -11.25
CA SER A 170 -5.62 -14.48 -10.42
C SER A 170 -5.84 -14.27 -8.92
N THR A 171 -6.50 -13.18 -8.51
CA THR A 171 -6.68 -12.81 -7.10
C THR A 171 -8.11 -12.36 -6.86
N PHE A 172 -8.68 -12.71 -5.71
CA PHE A 172 -9.89 -12.07 -5.19
C PHE A 172 -9.48 -10.91 -4.27
N VAL A 173 -10.18 -9.79 -4.40
CA VAL A 173 -10.05 -8.62 -3.55
C VAL A 173 -11.30 -8.52 -2.68
N VAL A 174 -11.12 -8.73 -1.39
CA VAL A 174 -12.19 -8.58 -0.40
C VAL A 174 -12.04 -7.22 0.25
N SER A 175 -13.07 -6.38 0.19
CA SER A 175 -13.07 -5.05 0.77
C SER A 175 -14.08 -4.93 1.90
N SER A 176 -13.72 -4.17 2.92
CA SER A 176 -14.54 -3.94 4.11
C SER A 176 -14.38 -2.51 4.64
N ALA A 177 -15.22 -2.12 5.58
CA ALA A 177 -14.93 -0.97 6.43
C ALA A 177 -13.60 -1.18 7.18
N PRO A 178 -12.82 -0.11 7.45
CA PRO A 178 -11.52 -0.22 8.12
C PRO A 178 -11.56 -0.97 9.45
N GLU A 179 -12.61 -0.80 10.23
CA GLU A 179 -12.86 -1.43 11.54
C GLU A 179 -13.16 -2.93 11.46
N GLU A 180 -13.67 -3.40 10.31
CA GLU A 180 -14.03 -4.80 10.10
C GLU A 180 -12.87 -5.64 9.55
N LEU A 181 -11.77 -5.02 9.13
CA LEU A 181 -10.64 -5.70 8.49
C LEU A 181 -10.14 -6.91 9.29
N SER A 182 -9.95 -6.75 10.61
CA SER A 182 -9.45 -7.84 11.47
C SER A 182 -10.41 -9.02 11.51
N ARG A 183 -11.73 -8.74 11.61
CA ARG A 183 -12.77 -9.76 11.65
C ARG A 183 -12.87 -10.52 10.33
N VAL A 184 -12.82 -9.79 9.21
CA VAL A 184 -12.83 -10.38 7.87
C VAL A 184 -11.61 -11.27 7.66
N ARG A 185 -10.40 -10.77 7.99
CA ARG A 185 -9.17 -11.56 7.91
C ARG A 185 -9.26 -12.86 8.70
N GLU A 186 -9.63 -12.78 9.98
CA GLU A 186 -9.72 -13.96 10.87
C GLU A 186 -10.76 -14.98 10.38
N ALA A 187 -11.87 -14.52 9.83
CA ALA A 187 -12.90 -15.39 9.28
C ALA A 187 -12.39 -16.15 8.03
N LEU A 188 -11.71 -15.46 7.11
CA LEU A 188 -11.15 -16.06 5.90
C LEU A 188 -10.04 -17.06 6.25
N GLU A 189 -9.13 -16.73 7.17
CA GLU A 189 -8.11 -17.65 7.70
C GLU A 189 -8.75 -18.88 8.36
N SER A 190 -9.83 -18.69 9.14
CA SER A 190 -10.56 -19.79 9.81
C SER A 190 -11.31 -20.68 8.82
N ALA A 191 -11.71 -20.16 7.67
CA ALA A 191 -12.27 -20.92 6.56
C ALA A 191 -11.20 -21.72 5.78
N GLY A 192 -9.91 -21.61 6.17
CA GLY A 192 -8.80 -22.34 5.56
C GLY A 192 -8.26 -21.67 4.30
N LEU A 193 -8.62 -20.41 4.04
CA LEU A 193 -8.13 -19.66 2.90
C LEU A 193 -6.72 -19.13 3.16
N GLU A 194 -5.84 -19.25 2.19
CA GLU A 194 -4.53 -18.63 2.21
C GLU A 194 -4.66 -17.17 1.78
N LEU A 195 -4.16 -16.24 2.59
CA LEU A 195 -4.20 -14.81 2.28
C LEU A 195 -2.86 -14.35 1.73
N GLU A 196 -2.86 -13.67 0.58
CA GLU A 196 -1.67 -13.03 0.03
C GLU A 196 -1.29 -11.79 0.86
N SER A 197 -2.28 -10.99 1.23
CA SER A 197 -2.11 -9.83 2.11
C SER A 197 -3.42 -9.43 2.76
N ALA A 198 -3.32 -8.70 3.88
CA ALA A 198 -4.44 -8.04 4.53
C ALA A 198 -3.96 -6.71 5.14
N GLY A 199 -4.65 -5.61 4.87
CA GLY A 199 -4.26 -4.30 5.38
C GLY A 199 -5.22 -3.17 5.04
N LEU A 200 -4.97 -2.01 5.63
CA LEU A 200 -5.69 -0.79 5.27
C LEU A 200 -5.11 -0.22 3.98
N SER A 201 -5.96 0.22 3.08
CA SER A 201 -5.59 0.81 1.79
C SER A 201 -6.49 1.98 1.43
N MET A 202 -6.00 2.88 0.59
CA MET A 202 -6.80 3.93 -0.04
C MET A 202 -7.31 3.42 -1.39
N VAL A 203 -8.59 3.06 -1.44
CA VAL A 203 -9.25 2.52 -2.63
C VAL A 203 -9.88 3.66 -3.43
N PRO A 204 -9.65 3.77 -4.74
CA PRO A 204 -10.26 4.80 -5.55
C PRO A 204 -11.75 4.54 -5.76
N LYS A 205 -12.56 5.60 -5.67
CA LYS A 205 -14.01 5.58 -5.95
C LYS A 205 -14.31 5.49 -7.44
N THR A 206 -13.40 5.99 -8.27
CA THR A 206 -13.50 5.97 -9.73
C THR A 206 -12.13 5.70 -10.34
N THR A 207 -12.09 4.99 -11.45
CA THR A 207 -10.85 4.66 -12.15
C THR A 207 -10.73 5.40 -13.49
N VAL A 208 -9.48 5.60 -13.93
CA VAL A 208 -9.11 6.12 -15.24
C VAL A 208 -8.61 4.95 -16.09
N ALA A 209 -9.37 4.57 -17.12
CA ALA A 209 -8.98 3.49 -18.01
C ALA A 209 -7.83 3.92 -18.94
N ILE A 210 -6.76 3.12 -18.99
CA ILE A 210 -5.58 3.37 -19.83
C ILE A 210 -5.34 2.15 -20.71
N ALA A 211 -5.57 2.31 -22.00
CA ALA A 211 -5.37 1.24 -22.99
C ALA A 211 -4.06 1.41 -23.79
N ASP A 212 -3.49 2.62 -23.82
CA ASP A 212 -2.26 2.90 -24.56
C ASP A 212 -1.03 2.48 -23.77
N GLU A 213 -0.17 1.66 -24.39
CA GLU A 213 1.03 1.11 -23.76
C GLU A 213 2.03 2.20 -23.33
N SER A 214 2.18 3.27 -24.10
CA SER A 214 3.13 4.34 -23.77
C SER A 214 2.70 5.12 -22.54
N THR A 215 1.41 5.40 -22.42
CA THR A 215 0.79 6.03 -21.26
C THR A 215 0.83 5.10 -20.04
N ALA A 216 0.49 3.82 -20.21
CA ALA A 216 0.59 2.82 -19.16
C ALA A 216 2.01 2.76 -18.59
N LYS A 217 3.02 2.74 -19.47
CA LYS A 217 4.44 2.75 -19.08
C LYS A 217 4.84 4.02 -18.32
N ALA A 218 4.33 5.18 -18.71
CA ALA A 218 4.59 6.44 -18.00
C ALA A 218 3.97 6.44 -16.59
N VAL A 219 2.72 5.96 -16.46
CA VAL A 219 2.02 5.85 -15.16
C VAL A 219 2.73 4.85 -14.24
N VAL A 220 3.07 3.66 -14.75
CA VAL A 220 3.79 2.64 -13.98
C VAL A 220 5.14 3.16 -13.49
N ARG A 221 5.91 3.84 -14.35
CA ARG A 221 7.20 4.43 -13.97
C ARG A 221 7.06 5.55 -12.94
N LEU A 222 5.98 6.31 -12.99
CA LEU A 222 5.69 7.31 -11.96
C LEU A 222 5.48 6.64 -10.61
N VAL A 223 4.61 5.63 -10.55
CA VAL A 223 4.32 4.89 -9.33
C VAL A 223 5.58 4.22 -8.78
N GLU A 224 6.32 3.49 -9.63
CA GLU A 224 7.60 2.86 -9.23
C GLU A 224 8.62 3.88 -8.71
N GLY A 225 8.76 5.01 -9.42
CA GLY A 225 9.69 6.06 -9.00
C GLY A 225 9.32 6.67 -7.66
N LEU A 226 8.02 6.87 -7.39
CA LEU A 226 7.53 7.33 -6.09
C LEU A 226 7.75 6.27 -5.01
N GLU A 227 7.41 5.01 -5.27
CA GLU A 227 7.62 3.91 -4.34
C GLU A 227 9.10 3.65 -4.05
N ASP A 228 10.00 3.94 -4.99
CA ASP A 228 11.46 3.82 -4.79
C ASP A 228 12.05 4.95 -3.94
N ASN A 229 11.32 6.03 -3.68
CA ASN A 229 11.77 7.09 -2.78
C ASN A 229 11.77 6.59 -1.32
N ASP A 230 12.85 6.85 -0.59
CA ASP A 230 13.06 6.31 0.76
C ASP A 230 12.06 6.86 1.79
N ASP A 231 11.56 8.09 1.58
CA ASP A 231 10.59 8.72 2.49
C ASP A 231 9.14 8.33 2.18
N VAL A 232 8.84 7.83 0.97
CA VAL A 232 7.50 7.39 0.58
C VAL A 232 7.18 6.03 1.19
N GLN A 233 6.06 5.92 1.87
CA GLN A 233 5.57 4.68 2.50
C GLN A 233 4.63 3.94 1.58
N ASP A 234 3.61 4.63 1.08
CA ASP A 234 2.59 4.08 0.21
C ASP A 234 2.25 5.04 -0.93
N VAL A 235 1.91 4.49 -2.08
CA VAL A 235 1.43 5.21 -3.25
C VAL A 235 0.11 4.59 -3.66
N TYR A 236 -0.92 5.39 -3.85
CA TYR A 236 -2.22 4.96 -4.34
C TYR A 236 -2.54 5.71 -5.63
N ALA A 237 -3.08 5.00 -6.60
CA ALA A 237 -3.43 5.59 -7.88
C ALA A 237 -4.73 5.00 -8.44
N ASN A 238 -5.49 5.80 -9.17
CA ASN A 238 -6.80 5.42 -9.68
C ASN A 238 -6.78 4.95 -11.15
N PHE A 239 -5.62 4.51 -11.67
CA PHE A 239 -5.58 3.96 -13.02
C PHE A 239 -6.23 2.57 -13.08
N ASP A 240 -6.77 2.23 -14.26
CA ASP A 240 -7.17 0.87 -14.62
C ASP A 240 -6.48 0.51 -15.95
N ILE A 241 -5.52 -0.39 -15.88
CA ILE A 241 -4.73 -0.86 -17.03
C ILE A 241 -5.02 -2.35 -17.23
N PRO A 242 -5.39 -2.79 -18.44
CA PRO A 242 -5.58 -4.21 -18.74
C PRO A 242 -4.34 -5.04 -18.42
N GLU A 243 -4.51 -6.24 -17.88
CA GLU A 243 -3.44 -7.13 -17.42
C GLU A 243 -2.40 -7.39 -18.53
N VAL A 244 -2.84 -7.61 -19.77
CA VAL A 244 -1.97 -7.81 -20.94
C VAL A 244 -1.03 -6.61 -21.17
N VAL A 245 -1.52 -5.38 -20.96
CA VAL A 245 -0.72 -4.15 -21.09
C VAL A 245 0.24 -4.02 -19.92
N LEU A 246 -0.22 -4.32 -18.69
CA LEU A 246 0.64 -4.32 -17.50
C LEU A 246 1.80 -5.32 -17.62
N GLU A 247 1.56 -6.52 -18.10
CA GLU A 247 2.59 -7.54 -18.34
C GLU A 247 3.61 -7.08 -19.39
N ALA A 248 3.15 -6.47 -20.48
CA ALA A 248 4.03 -5.92 -21.52
C ALA A 248 4.93 -4.78 -21.00
N VAL A 249 4.38 -3.92 -20.16
CA VAL A 249 5.14 -2.80 -19.56
C VAL A 249 6.09 -3.28 -18.46
N ALA A 250 5.71 -4.34 -17.75
CA ALA A 250 6.51 -4.93 -16.69
C ALA A 250 7.69 -5.80 -17.22
N SER A 251 7.70 -6.16 -18.51
CA SER A 251 8.77 -6.95 -19.15
C SER A 251 9.98 -6.12 -19.49
#